data_ae2a34b46245a8a7ccb752fc3909111e
#
_entry.id   ae2a34b46245a8a7ccb752fc3909111e
#
_cell.length_a   1.000
_cell.length_b   1.000
_cell.length_c   1.000
_cell.angle_alpha   90.00
_cell.angle_beta   90.00
_cell.angle_gamma   90.00
#
_symmetry.space_group_name_H-M   'P 1'
#
loop_
_entity.id
_entity.type
_entity.pdbx_description
1 polymer ?
#
loop_
_entity_poly.entity_id
_entity_poly.type
_entity_poly.pdbx_seq_one_letter_code
_entity_poly.pdbx_strand_id
1 'polypeptide(L)'
;MIRMARARRLAIGAALVLAIAGAVLAAPAEPAAPAPGPAKDVRDVLGVAHVAGTYHLTDGDFLGEGADQVLALGSRVLKLYLFQPARNYPFNTRWPEAATLAELAQSPPYAAVFRKPFTTYVLTAYALGRPEHYWRAGVSESEKADERRQFYELTKHLMAAWRGTGKTFVLQHWEGDWAVRGGFDPKTDPEPKAVQGMIDWLQARQEGVDLARAEVGERGVHVYHAAEVNLVVQSMRDGRPGVVNRVLPHTRLDLVSYSAWDAQDDPKTLREALDFIASQAPPSRAFGNRNVYVGEFGKPENEFGPEKVRQTVRGAVRAALDWGCPYVIYWQVYCNEARRRPVRQNDDVRGFWLLRPDGTRGAAWDCLAEFLRPPPPAPGKAGG
;
A
#
# COMPACT_ATOMS: atom_id res chain seq x y z
N MET A 1 57.51 -26.90 70.01
CA MET A 1 57.14 -27.19 71.42
C MET A 1 55.67 -26.93 71.63
N ILE A 2 54.97 -27.93 72.22
CA ILE A 2 53.69 -27.85 72.96
C ILE A 2 52.45 -27.60 72.09
N ARG A 3 51.73 -28.64 71.76
CA ARG A 3 50.68 -29.46 72.43
C ARG A 3 49.29 -28.79 72.49
N MET A 4 48.36 -29.44 71.80
CA MET A 4 47.03 -29.96 72.22
C MET A 4 45.98 -28.93 72.62
N ALA A 5 44.72 -29.01 72.11
CA ALA A 5 43.75 -30.04 72.49
C ALA A 5 42.51 -30.01 71.61
N ARG A 6 41.91 -31.17 71.48
CA ARG A 6 40.62 -31.49 70.88
C ARG A 6 39.44 -30.91 71.67
N ALA A 7 38.39 -30.47 70.95
CA ALA A 7 37.05 -30.64 71.48
C ALA A 7 36.11 -30.89 70.33
N ARG A 8 35.48 -32.06 70.29
CA ARG A 8 34.34 -32.44 69.45
C ARG A 8 33.08 -31.79 70.02
N ARG A 9 32.26 -31.18 69.11
CA ARG A 9 30.83 -31.03 69.36
C ARG A 9 30.05 -31.42 68.10
N LEU A 10 29.23 -32.45 68.25
CA LEU A 10 28.14 -32.81 67.32
C LEU A 10 27.13 -31.66 67.28
N ALA A 11 26.71 -31.27 66.11
CA ALA A 11 25.49 -30.53 65.95
C ALA A 11 24.72 -31.17 64.81
N ILE A 12 23.50 -31.55 65.10
CA ILE A 12 22.50 -32.19 64.32
C ILE A 12 22.04 -31.20 63.23
N GLY A 13 22.24 -31.55 61.99
CA GLY A 13 21.73 -30.75 60.85
C GLY A 13 20.30 -31.14 60.54
N ALA A 14 19.36 -30.25 60.73
CA ALA A 14 18.00 -30.35 60.19
C ALA A 14 18.03 -29.89 58.74
N ALA A 15 17.81 -30.78 57.81
CA ALA A 15 17.63 -30.46 56.39
C ALA A 15 16.23 -29.85 56.17
N LEU A 16 16.22 -28.56 55.86
CA LEU A 16 15.02 -27.85 55.42
C LEU A 16 14.85 -28.08 53.92
N VAL A 17 13.92 -28.95 53.53
CA VAL A 17 13.52 -29.13 52.11
C VAL A 17 12.59 -27.98 51.74
N LEU A 18 13.10 -26.98 51.01
CA LEU A 18 12.29 -25.95 50.38
C LEU A 18 11.66 -26.55 49.12
N ALA A 19 10.36 -26.84 49.15
CA ALA A 19 9.56 -27.13 47.95
C ALA A 19 9.32 -25.80 47.21
N ILE A 20 10.04 -25.57 46.13
CA ILE A 20 9.75 -24.48 45.18
C ILE A 20 8.58 -24.95 44.32
N ALA A 21 7.36 -24.52 44.66
CA ALA A 21 6.22 -24.64 43.78
C ALA A 21 6.43 -23.70 42.56
N GLY A 22 6.86 -24.26 41.43
CA GLY A 22 6.97 -23.54 40.18
C GLY A 22 5.55 -23.15 39.68
N ALA A 23 5.16 -21.91 39.89
CA ALA A 23 4.02 -21.33 39.18
C ALA A 23 4.36 -21.26 37.69
N VAL A 24 3.82 -22.17 36.91
CA VAL A 24 3.81 -22.05 35.45
C VAL A 24 2.91 -20.86 35.13
N LEU A 25 3.53 -19.70 34.88
CA LEU A 25 2.84 -18.55 34.28
C LEU A 25 2.37 -19.00 32.90
N ALA A 26 1.05 -19.25 32.77
CA ALA A 26 0.42 -19.43 31.47
C ALA A 26 0.75 -18.19 30.61
N ALA A 27 1.30 -18.42 29.43
CA ALA A 27 1.48 -17.35 28.45
C ALA A 27 0.11 -16.67 28.20
N PRO A 28 0.07 -15.35 28.08
CA PRO A 28 -1.20 -14.69 27.75
C PRO A 28 -1.73 -15.29 26.43
N ALA A 29 -2.99 -15.71 26.46
CA ALA A 29 -3.67 -16.23 25.29
C ALA A 29 -3.56 -15.18 24.15
N GLU A 30 -3.12 -15.61 22.98
CA GLU A 30 -3.17 -14.75 21.78
C GLU A 30 -4.58 -14.19 21.64
N PRO A 31 -4.72 -12.87 21.39
CA PRO A 31 -6.03 -12.30 21.14
C PRO A 31 -6.65 -13.03 19.93
N ALA A 32 -7.82 -13.62 20.13
CA ALA A 32 -8.56 -14.28 19.08
C ALA A 32 -8.67 -13.34 17.87
N ALA A 33 -8.37 -13.86 16.67
CA ALA A 33 -8.54 -13.11 15.44
C ALA A 33 -9.94 -12.49 15.42
N PRO A 34 -10.10 -11.21 15.09
CA PRO A 34 -11.41 -10.60 15.03
C PRO A 34 -12.28 -11.42 14.05
N ALA A 35 -13.54 -11.67 14.44
CA ALA A 35 -14.49 -12.34 13.58
C ALA A 35 -14.53 -11.63 12.21
N PRO A 36 -14.65 -12.37 11.09
CA PRO A 36 -14.72 -11.76 9.78
C PRO A 36 -15.90 -10.77 9.77
N GLY A 37 -15.58 -9.49 9.59
CA GLY A 37 -16.60 -8.47 9.40
C GLY A 37 -17.47 -8.79 8.17
N PRO A 38 -18.63 -8.13 8.00
CA PRO A 38 -19.46 -8.33 6.83
C PRO A 38 -18.62 -8.18 5.56
N ALA A 39 -18.85 -9.06 4.56
CA ALA A 39 -18.12 -9.04 3.29
C ALA A 39 -18.13 -7.62 2.73
N LYS A 40 -16.95 -7.04 2.54
CA LYS A 40 -16.82 -5.68 1.98
C LYS A 40 -17.42 -5.69 0.57
N ASP A 41 -18.13 -4.62 0.23
CA ASP A 41 -18.55 -4.40 -1.15
C ASP A 41 -17.31 -4.35 -2.05
N VAL A 42 -17.30 -5.12 -3.11
CA VAL A 42 -16.15 -5.20 -4.04
C VAL A 42 -15.79 -3.83 -4.63
N ARG A 43 -16.77 -2.92 -4.73
CA ARG A 43 -16.56 -1.52 -5.16
C ARG A 43 -15.68 -0.71 -4.21
N ASP A 44 -15.56 -1.13 -2.93
CA ASP A 44 -14.69 -0.54 -1.92
C ASP A 44 -13.34 -1.25 -1.80
N VAL A 45 -13.10 -2.27 -2.62
CA VAL A 45 -11.87 -3.08 -2.65
C VAL A 45 -11.14 -2.95 -3.97
N LEU A 46 -11.88 -3.11 -5.09
CA LEU A 46 -11.30 -3.08 -6.44
C LEU A 46 -11.19 -1.65 -6.95
N GLY A 47 -9.95 -1.16 -7.08
CA GLY A 47 -9.60 0.19 -7.46
C GLY A 47 -8.83 0.30 -8.76
N VAL A 48 -8.56 1.53 -9.15
CA VAL A 48 -7.80 1.87 -10.35
C VAL A 48 -6.82 2.99 -10.06
N ALA A 49 -5.63 2.92 -10.66
CA ALA A 49 -4.66 4.00 -10.64
C ALA A 49 -4.95 5.01 -11.76
N HIS A 50 -4.80 6.30 -11.45
CA HIS A 50 -4.77 7.38 -12.43
C HIS A 50 -3.54 8.23 -12.20
N VAL A 51 -2.54 8.11 -13.08
CA VAL A 51 -1.28 8.84 -12.99
C VAL A 51 -0.56 8.88 -14.34
N ALA A 52 0.10 9.99 -14.62
CA ALA A 52 1.07 10.16 -15.72
C ALA A 52 0.57 9.70 -17.11
N GLY A 53 -0.73 9.67 -17.34
CA GLY A 53 -1.29 9.34 -18.66
C GLY A 53 -0.72 10.22 -19.74
N THR A 54 -0.55 9.67 -20.96
CA THR A 54 0.11 10.34 -22.08
C THR A 54 -0.88 10.93 -23.08
N TYR A 55 -2.16 10.88 -22.80
CA TYR A 55 -3.28 11.48 -23.51
C TYR A 55 -4.43 11.77 -22.54
N HIS A 56 -5.38 12.56 -22.96
CA HIS A 56 -6.63 12.89 -22.29
C HIS A 56 -7.79 12.82 -23.30
N LEU A 57 -9.02 12.78 -22.82
CA LEU A 57 -10.20 12.61 -23.68
C LEU A 57 -11.13 13.82 -23.64
N THR A 58 -10.95 14.74 -22.68
CA THR A 58 -11.77 15.94 -22.53
C THR A 58 -10.91 17.17 -22.33
N ASP A 59 -11.49 18.37 -22.46
CA ASP A 59 -10.83 19.65 -22.15
C ASP A 59 -10.93 20.01 -20.66
N GLY A 60 -11.47 19.13 -19.82
CA GLY A 60 -11.59 19.31 -18.39
C GLY A 60 -10.29 19.10 -17.63
N ASP A 61 -10.33 19.33 -16.32
CA ASP A 61 -9.19 19.03 -15.42
C ASP A 61 -8.81 17.55 -15.49
N PHE A 62 -7.57 17.25 -15.87
CA PHE A 62 -7.13 15.87 -16.15
C PHE A 62 -7.15 14.97 -14.92
N LEU A 63 -6.82 15.51 -13.73
CA LEU A 63 -6.94 14.74 -12.49
C LEU A 63 -8.40 14.38 -12.20
N GLY A 64 -9.30 15.35 -12.41
CA GLY A 64 -10.75 15.16 -12.30
C GLY A 64 -11.32 14.20 -13.35
N GLU A 65 -10.87 14.31 -14.60
CA GLU A 65 -11.30 13.44 -15.71
C GLU A 65 -11.05 11.97 -15.39
N GLY A 66 -9.82 11.60 -15.01
CA GLY A 66 -9.50 10.21 -14.69
C GLY A 66 -10.28 9.69 -13.48
N ALA A 67 -10.49 10.53 -12.46
CA ALA A 67 -11.32 10.17 -11.31
C ALA A 67 -12.78 9.88 -11.72
N ASP A 68 -13.35 10.68 -12.64
CA ASP A 68 -14.71 10.45 -13.15
C ASP A 68 -14.82 9.14 -13.94
N GLN A 69 -13.79 8.76 -14.70
CA GLN A 69 -13.76 7.47 -15.38
C GLN A 69 -13.75 6.29 -14.43
N VAL A 70 -13.03 6.40 -13.30
CA VAL A 70 -13.03 5.34 -12.27
C VAL A 70 -14.41 5.21 -11.59
N LEU A 71 -15.09 6.33 -11.33
CA LEU A 71 -16.48 6.30 -10.85
C LEU A 71 -17.45 5.73 -11.90
N ALA A 72 -17.28 6.07 -13.17
CA ALA A 72 -18.10 5.53 -14.28
C ALA A 72 -17.91 4.02 -14.46
N LEU A 73 -16.72 3.47 -14.14
CA LEU A 73 -16.48 2.03 -14.07
C LEU A 73 -17.25 1.37 -12.92
N GLY A 74 -17.58 2.12 -11.86
CA GLY A 74 -18.29 1.64 -10.66
C GLY A 74 -17.39 1.43 -9.44
N SER A 75 -16.09 1.69 -9.53
CA SER A 75 -15.17 1.59 -8.40
C SER A 75 -15.27 2.81 -7.46
N ARG A 76 -15.05 2.58 -6.17
CA ARG A 76 -14.97 3.62 -5.14
C ARG A 76 -13.58 3.71 -4.51
N VAL A 77 -12.57 3.11 -5.15
CA VAL A 77 -11.15 3.14 -4.74
C VAL A 77 -10.32 3.75 -5.86
N LEU A 78 -9.57 4.80 -5.56
CA LEU A 78 -8.76 5.54 -6.53
C LEU A 78 -7.32 5.66 -6.03
N LYS A 79 -6.33 5.20 -6.84
CA LYS A 79 -4.90 5.45 -6.59
C LYS A 79 -4.44 6.67 -7.38
N LEU A 80 -3.81 7.61 -6.68
CA LEU A 80 -3.28 8.87 -7.23
C LEU A 80 -1.85 9.10 -6.74
N TYR A 81 -1.11 9.96 -7.43
CA TYR A 81 0.18 10.46 -6.97
C TYR A 81 0.02 11.86 -6.37
N LEU A 82 0.47 12.03 -5.13
CA LEU A 82 0.48 13.30 -4.39
C LEU A 82 1.92 13.83 -4.30
N PHE A 83 2.57 13.96 -5.46
CA PHE A 83 3.86 14.60 -5.64
C PHE A 83 4.09 14.90 -7.13
N GLN A 84 4.99 15.84 -7.45
CA GLN A 84 5.28 16.29 -8.83
C GLN A 84 4.02 16.40 -9.71
N PRO A 85 2.99 17.16 -9.27
CA PRO A 85 1.67 17.09 -9.89
C PRO A 85 1.65 17.53 -11.35
N ALA A 86 2.45 18.53 -11.74
CA ALA A 86 2.56 18.97 -13.14
C ALA A 86 3.11 17.88 -14.07
N ARG A 87 3.95 16.97 -13.56
CA ARG A 87 4.46 15.82 -14.31
C ARG A 87 3.44 14.68 -14.37
N ASN A 88 2.79 14.41 -13.24
CA ASN A 88 1.88 13.27 -13.11
C ASN A 88 0.48 13.54 -13.70
N TYR A 89 0.12 14.82 -13.84
CA TYR A 89 -1.17 15.24 -14.44
C TYR A 89 -0.91 16.42 -15.40
N PRO A 90 -0.33 16.15 -16.58
CA PRO A 90 0.20 17.20 -17.46
C PRO A 90 -0.85 17.93 -18.29
N PHE A 91 -2.10 17.45 -18.33
CA PHE A 91 -3.14 18.00 -19.21
C PHE A 91 -4.17 18.80 -18.40
N ASN A 92 -4.45 20.03 -18.86
CA ASN A 92 -5.58 20.88 -18.41
C ASN A 92 -5.69 21.14 -16.89
N THR A 93 -4.82 20.58 -16.07
CA THR A 93 -4.78 20.80 -14.62
C THR A 93 -3.84 21.93 -14.30
N ARG A 94 -4.32 22.95 -13.57
CA ARG A 94 -3.48 24.07 -13.07
C ARG A 94 -3.01 23.76 -11.67
N TRP A 95 -1.70 23.78 -11.47
CA TRP A 95 -1.07 23.45 -10.21
C TRP A 95 -0.55 24.70 -9.52
N PRO A 96 -1.05 25.02 -8.31
CA PRO A 96 -0.42 26.05 -7.48
C PRO A 96 0.90 25.52 -6.90
N GLU A 97 1.77 26.44 -6.52
CA GLU A 97 2.94 26.09 -5.72
C GLU A 97 2.51 25.56 -4.36
N ALA A 98 3.22 24.56 -3.86
CA ALA A 98 3.02 23.98 -2.53
C ALA A 98 4.40 23.65 -1.94
N ALA A 99 4.62 24.04 -0.69
CA ALA A 99 5.86 23.77 0.03
C ALA A 99 5.77 22.48 0.85
N THR A 100 4.57 22.00 1.16
CA THR A 100 4.32 20.82 1.98
C THR A 100 3.27 19.89 1.34
N LEU A 101 3.28 18.62 1.76
CA LEU A 101 2.26 17.65 1.33
C LEU A 101 0.85 18.08 1.74
N ALA A 102 0.69 18.71 2.90
CA ALA A 102 -0.60 19.20 3.36
C ALA A 102 -1.14 20.34 2.47
N GLU A 103 -0.28 21.29 2.07
CA GLU A 103 -0.65 22.35 1.13
C GLU A 103 -1.01 21.77 -0.24
N LEU A 104 -0.24 20.80 -0.73
CA LEU A 104 -0.54 20.14 -2.00
C LEU A 104 -1.90 19.43 -1.96
N ALA A 105 -2.22 18.71 -0.88
CA ALA A 105 -3.51 18.04 -0.70
C ALA A 105 -4.69 19.03 -0.61
N GLN A 106 -4.43 20.27 -0.16
CA GLN A 106 -5.42 21.35 -0.10
C GLN A 106 -5.60 22.09 -1.42
N SER A 107 -4.72 21.86 -2.40
CA SER A 107 -4.81 22.53 -3.70
C SER A 107 -6.16 22.23 -4.38
N PRO A 108 -6.73 23.18 -5.16
CA PRO A 108 -8.06 23.02 -5.73
C PRO A 108 -8.29 21.71 -6.51
N PRO A 109 -7.33 21.20 -7.34
CA PRO A 109 -7.53 19.94 -8.06
C PRO A 109 -7.68 18.75 -7.13
N TYR A 110 -6.77 18.56 -6.15
CA TYR A 110 -6.87 17.45 -5.19
C TYR A 110 -8.10 17.58 -4.30
N ALA A 111 -8.39 18.77 -3.78
CA ALA A 111 -9.57 19.01 -2.96
C ALA A 111 -10.87 18.72 -3.74
N ALA A 112 -10.92 19.00 -5.04
CA ALA A 112 -12.07 18.67 -5.89
C ALA A 112 -12.23 17.15 -6.03
N VAL A 113 -11.15 16.42 -6.27
CA VAL A 113 -11.20 14.96 -6.38
C VAL A 113 -11.53 14.31 -5.03
N PHE A 114 -10.99 14.79 -3.92
CA PHE A 114 -11.30 14.24 -2.59
C PHE A 114 -12.77 14.46 -2.18
N ARG A 115 -13.48 15.42 -2.78
CA ARG A 115 -14.96 15.58 -2.60
C ARG A 115 -15.79 14.56 -3.36
N LYS A 116 -15.21 13.89 -4.40
CA LYS A 116 -15.94 12.86 -5.16
C LYS A 116 -16.31 11.66 -4.25
N PRO A 117 -17.31 10.83 -4.63
CA PRO A 117 -17.87 9.78 -3.78
C PRO A 117 -17.00 8.51 -3.73
N PHE A 118 -15.69 8.65 -3.67
CA PHE A 118 -14.79 7.56 -3.36
C PHE A 118 -14.80 7.28 -1.85
N THR A 119 -14.69 6.00 -1.49
CA THR A 119 -14.51 5.56 -0.10
C THR A 119 -13.04 5.48 0.27
N THR A 120 -12.16 5.22 -0.70
CA THR A 120 -10.72 5.08 -0.45
C THR A 120 -9.89 5.79 -1.51
N TYR A 121 -8.89 6.52 -1.04
CA TYR A 121 -7.81 7.09 -1.85
C TYR A 121 -6.47 6.45 -1.44
N VAL A 122 -5.77 5.86 -2.41
CA VAL A 122 -4.38 5.42 -2.23
C VAL A 122 -3.49 6.50 -2.82
N LEU A 123 -2.69 7.16 -1.99
CA LEU A 123 -1.89 8.31 -2.37
C LEU A 123 -0.41 7.95 -2.35
N THR A 124 0.22 7.88 -3.53
CA THR A 124 1.67 7.81 -3.62
C THR A 124 2.24 9.18 -3.29
N ALA A 125 2.91 9.31 -2.15
CA ALA A 125 3.34 10.58 -1.57
C ALA A 125 4.83 10.56 -1.20
N TYR A 126 5.51 11.68 -1.43
CA TYR A 126 6.89 11.93 -1.02
C TYR A 126 6.98 13.34 -0.43
N ALA A 127 7.70 13.50 0.68
CA ALA A 127 7.92 14.81 1.29
C ALA A 127 8.48 15.80 0.27
N LEU A 128 7.93 17.00 0.21
CA LEU A 128 8.34 18.03 -0.73
C LEU A 128 9.65 18.71 -0.29
N GLY A 129 10.34 19.35 -1.23
CA GLY A 129 11.57 20.07 -0.96
C GLY A 129 12.85 19.22 -1.00
N ARG A 130 12.76 17.94 -1.36
CA ARG A 130 13.92 17.05 -1.49
C ARG A 130 13.73 15.97 -2.57
N PRO A 131 14.82 15.29 -3.02
CA PRO A 131 14.73 14.17 -3.94
C PRO A 131 13.95 12.99 -3.33
N GLU A 132 13.23 12.22 -4.15
CA GLU A 132 12.37 11.09 -3.72
C GLU A 132 13.12 10.01 -2.93
N HIS A 133 14.38 9.74 -3.31
CA HIS A 133 15.20 8.65 -2.74
C HIS A 133 16.43 9.17 -1.99
N TYR A 134 16.36 10.36 -1.37
CA TYR A 134 17.46 10.97 -0.61
C TYR A 134 17.97 10.05 0.51
N TRP A 135 17.10 9.27 1.10
CA TRP A 135 17.34 8.34 2.20
C TRP A 135 18.35 7.22 1.87
N ARG A 136 18.62 6.93 0.58
CA ARG A 136 19.57 5.87 0.17
C ARG A 136 20.99 6.11 0.70
N ALA A 137 21.38 7.34 0.90
CA ALA A 137 22.67 7.70 1.48
C ALA A 137 22.67 7.73 3.02
N GLY A 138 21.59 7.25 3.66
CA GLY A 138 21.30 7.41 5.07
C GLY A 138 20.40 8.61 5.32
N VAL A 139 19.77 8.68 6.49
CA VAL A 139 18.83 9.74 6.86
C VAL A 139 19.34 10.44 8.12
N SER A 140 19.57 11.74 8.04
CA SER A 140 19.93 12.58 9.20
C SER A 140 18.71 12.82 10.11
N GLU A 141 18.93 13.21 11.36
CA GLU A 141 17.85 13.53 12.29
C GLU A 141 16.96 14.69 11.81
N SER A 142 17.53 15.67 11.13
CA SER A 142 16.76 16.77 10.54
C SER A 142 15.86 16.30 9.38
N GLU A 143 16.33 15.34 8.58
CA GLU A 143 15.54 14.75 7.50
C GLU A 143 14.43 13.86 8.04
N LYS A 144 14.69 13.06 9.08
CA LYS A 144 13.65 12.29 9.78
C LYS A 144 12.59 13.21 10.38
N ALA A 145 13.01 14.32 11.00
CA ALA A 145 12.10 15.28 11.60
C ALA A 145 11.20 15.95 10.54
N ASP A 146 11.74 16.30 9.37
CA ASP A 146 10.96 16.90 8.29
C ASP A 146 10.00 15.89 7.64
N GLU A 147 10.45 14.63 7.38
CA GLU A 147 9.61 13.57 6.86
C GLU A 147 8.42 13.30 7.80
N ARG A 148 8.71 13.13 9.09
CA ARG A 148 7.69 12.97 10.14
C ARG A 148 6.72 14.14 10.18
N ARG A 149 7.23 15.38 10.13
CA ARG A 149 6.40 16.59 10.15
C ARG A 149 5.45 16.66 8.97
N GLN A 150 5.93 16.43 7.73
CA GLN A 150 5.08 16.52 6.53
C GLN A 150 3.99 15.44 6.53
N PHE A 151 4.30 14.22 6.97
CA PHE A 151 3.31 13.14 7.10
C PHE A 151 2.32 13.38 8.25
N TYR A 152 2.78 13.98 9.35
CA TYR A 152 1.89 14.43 10.43
C TYR A 152 0.91 15.51 9.95
N GLU A 153 1.41 16.56 9.32
CA GLU A 153 0.60 17.69 8.83
C GLU A 153 -0.43 17.21 7.77
N LEU A 154 0.00 16.38 6.81
CA LEU A 154 -0.88 15.79 5.81
C LEU A 154 -1.98 14.95 6.48
N THR A 155 -1.61 14.05 7.39
CA THR A 155 -2.55 13.17 8.08
C THR A 155 -3.55 13.99 8.90
N LYS A 156 -3.07 14.96 9.67
CA LYS A 156 -3.91 15.88 10.45
C LYS A 156 -4.90 16.63 9.57
N HIS A 157 -4.44 17.17 8.43
CA HIS A 157 -5.30 17.83 7.45
C HIS A 157 -6.40 16.90 6.94
N LEU A 158 -6.03 15.70 6.45
CA LEU A 158 -6.99 14.75 5.90
C LEU A 158 -8.02 14.32 6.93
N MET A 159 -7.60 14.05 8.17
CA MET A 159 -8.51 13.66 9.25
C MET A 159 -9.44 14.80 9.67
N ALA A 160 -9.00 16.05 9.65
CA ALA A 160 -9.81 17.20 9.99
C ALA A 160 -10.81 17.55 8.88
N ALA A 161 -10.34 17.63 7.63
CA ALA A 161 -11.13 18.05 6.47
C ALA A 161 -12.23 17.04 6.09
N TRP A 162 -11.98 15.73 6.31
CA TRP A 162 -12.88 14.66 5.88
C TRP A 162 -13.54 13.90 7.05
N ARG A 163 -13.59 14.54 8.23
CA ARG A 163 -14.26 14.00 9.41
C ARG A 163 -15.71 13.57 9.11
N GLY A 164 -16.10 12.37 9.55
CA GLY A 164 -17.47 11.86 9.44
C GLY A 164 -17.88 11.39 8.04
N THR A 165 -16.96 11.40 7.07
CA THR A 165 -17.28 11.01 5.68
C THR A 165 -17.15 9.52 5.40
N GLY A 166 -16.57 8.74 6.32
CA GLY A 166 -16.23 7.33 6.10
C GLY A 166 -15.02 7.10 5.18
N LYS A 167 -14.35 8.17 4.75
CA LYS A 167 -13.23 8.06 3.80
C LYS A 167 -11.98 7.46 4.44
N THR A 168 -11.26 6.71 3.63
CA THR A 168 -9.93 6.17 3.95
C THR A 168 -8.89 6.75 3.01
N PHE A 169 -7.74 7.16 3.55
CA PHE A 169 -6.57 7.58 2.81
C PHE A 169 -5.40 6.64 3.17
N VAL A 170 -4.78 6.03 2.16
CA VAL A 170 -3.58 5.19 2.32
C VAL A 170 -2.40 5.96 1.72
N LEU A 171 -1.44 6.32 2.55
CA LEU A 171 -0.23 7.04 2.13
C LEU A 171 0.86 6.00 1.85
N GLN A 172 1.35 5.91 0.60
CA GLN A 172 2.39 4.96 0.21
C GLN A 172 3.52 5.63 -0.58
N HIS A 173 4.57 4.90 -0.85
CA HIS A 173 5.57 5.22 -1.89
C HIS A 173 5.40 4.28 -3.09
N TRP A 174 6.14 4.52 -4.17
CA TRP A 174 6.14 3.67 -5.36
C TRP A 174 7.30 2.65 -5.32
N GLU A 175 7.06 1.43 -5.72
CA GLU A 175 7.97 0.29 -6.01
C GLU A 175 9.34 0.32 -5.29
N GLY A 176 9.30 0.01 -3.99
CA GLY A 176 10.45 0.16 -3.09
C GLY A 176 11.69 -0.63 -3.49
N ASP A 177 11.55 -1.76 -4.17
CA ASP A 177 12.69 -2.58 -4.57
C ASP A 177 13.56 -1.91 -5.62
N TRP A 178 13.00 -1.14 -6.54
CA TRP A 178 13.78 -0.32 -7.47
C TRP A 178 14.46 0.85 -6.74
N ALA A 179 13.72 1.47 -5.85
CA ALA A 179 14.23 2.59 -5.06
C ALA A 179 15.43 2.19 -4.20
N VAL A 180 15.34 1.08 -3.44
CA VAL A 180 16.42 0.63 -2.55
C VAL A 180 17.66 0.14 -3.32
N ARG A 181 17.46 -0.44 -4.51
CA ARG A 181 18.55 -0.84 -5.42
C ARG A 181 19.18 0.34 -6.16
N GLY A 182 18.45 1.43 -6.33
CA GLY A 182 18.89 2.61 -7.09
C GLY A 182 18.88 2.44 -8.59
N GLY A 183 18.06 1.53 -9.10
CA GLY A 183 17.93 1.24 -10.50
C GLY A 183 16.98 0.08 -10.79
N PHE A 184 16.80 -0.23 -12.07
CA PHE A 184 15.84 -1.21 -12.58
C PHE A 184 16.47 -2.58 -12.92
N ASP A 185 17.68 -2.87 -12.43
CA ASP A 185 18.28 -4.19 -12.59
C ASP A 185 17.87 -5.10 -11.42
N PRO A 186 17.03 -6.13 -11.65
CA PRO A 186 16.59 -7.05 -10.61
C PRO A 186 17.70 -7.93 -10.04
N LYS A 187 18.87 -7.98 -10.69
CA LYS A 187 20.04 -8.73 -10.24
C LYS A 187 20.93 -7.95 -9.29
N THR A 188 20.78 -6.64 -9.20
CA THR A 188 21.50 -5.80 -8.25
C THR A 188 20.92 -5.97 -6.86
N ASP A 189 21.73 -6.35 -5.88
CA ASP A 189 21.29 -6.42 -4.50
C ASP A 189 21.30 -5.02 -3.85
N PRO A 190 20.35 -4.71 -2.95
CA PRO A 190 20.35 -3.44 -2.27
C PRO A 190 21.54 -3.30 -1.32
N GLU A 191 22.17 -2.14 -1.28
CA GLU A 191 23.24 -1.85 -0.34
C GLU A 191 22.71 -1.78 1.10
N PRO A 192 23.45 -2.29 2.11
CA PRO A 192 23.02 -2.25 3.51
C PRO A 192 22.66 -0.85 4.00
N LYS A 193 23.37 0.18 3.54
CA LYS A 193 23.11 1.57 3.89
C LYS A 193 21.77 2.06 3.33
N ALA A 194 21.42 1.68 2.11
CA ALA A 194 20.15 2.00 1.50
C ALA A 194 18.98 1.27 2.20
N VAL A 195 19.18 0.01 2.60
CA VAL A 195 18.22 -0.76 3.41
C VAL A 195 17.93 -0.04 4.72
N GLN A 196 18.98 0.33 5.49
CA GLN A 196 18.81 1.04 6.76
C GLN A 196 18.15 2.42 6.56
N GLY A 197 18.57 3.15 5.52
CA GLY A 197 17.97 4.44 5.21
C GLY A 197 16.47 4.33 4.88
N MET A 198 16.04 3.27 4.17
CA MET A 198 14.64 3.03 3.90
C MET A 198 13.84 2.67 5.17
N ILE A 199 14.42 1.87 6.07
CA ILE A 199 13.82 1.56 7.37
C ILE A 199 13.57 2.86 8.17
N ASP A 200 14.60 3.68 8.32
CA ASP A 200 14.53 4.94 9.07
C ASP A 200 13.49 5.90 8.47
N TRP A 201 13.47 6.00 7.15
CA TRP A 201 12.54 6.82 6.41
C TRP A 201 11.09 6.37 6.56
N LEU A 202 10.80 5.07 6.45
CA LEU A 202 9.45 4.52 6.63
C LEU A 202 8.98 4.67 8.08
N GLN A 203 9.86 4.50 9.06
CA GLN A 203 9.55 4.71 10.47
C GLN A 203 9.18 6.17 10.75
N ALA A 204 9.94 7.14 10.22
CA ALA A 204 9.64 8.56 10.39
C ALA A 204 8.25 8.93 9.83
N ARG A 205 7.86 8.37 8.68
CA ARG A 205 6.52 8.54 8.10
C ARG A 205 5.44 7.96 8.99
N GLN A 206 5.62 6.72 9.44
CA GLN A 206 4.65 6.06 10.32
C GLN A 206 4.46 6.81 11.63
N GLU A 207 5.56 7.29 12.24
CA GLU A 207 5.49 8.13 13.44
C GLU A 207 4.66 9.40 13.20
N GLY A 208 4.82 10.06 12.05
CA GLY A 208 4.04 11.24 11.69
C GLY A 208 2.54 10.93 11.60
N VAL A 209 2.18 9.82 10.94
CA VAL A 209 0.78 9.35 10.84
C VAL A 209 0.23 8.99 12.23
N ASP A 210 0.99 8.28 13.06
CA ASP A 210 0.57 7.86 14.40
C ASP A 210 0.35 9.04 15.33
N LEU A 211 1.23 10.03 15.32
CA LEU A 211 1.09 11.26 16.10
C LEU A 211 -0.18 12.04 15.73
N ALA A 212 -0.45 12.20 14.45
CA ALA A 212 -1.65 12.90 13.98
C ALA A 212 -2.92 12.13 14.37
N ARG A 213 -2.94 10.80 14.22
CA ARG A 213 -4.06 9.95 14.65
C ARG A 213 -4.33 10.04 16.15
N ALA A 214 -3.25 10.04 16.95
CA ALA A 214 -3.37 10.18 18.40
C ALA A 214 -3.94 11.54 18.82
N GLU A 215 -3.56 12.61 18.14
CA GLU A 215 -4.04 13.97 18.44
C GLU A 215 -5.49 14.21 17.98
N VAL A 216 -5.81 13.83 16.73
CA VAL A 216 -7.14 14.15 16.15
C VAL A 216 -8.20 13.14 16.58
N GLY A 217 -7.82 11.87 16.80
CA GLY A 217 -8.71 10.74 17.05
C GLY A 217 -9.49 10.32 15.80
N GLU A 218 -9.81 9.05 15.68
CA GLU A 218 -10.64 8.51 14.59
C GLU A 218 -12.09 8.98 14.77
N ARG A 219 -12.59 9.72 13.79
CA ARG A 219 -13.94 10.30 13.79
C ARG A 219 -14.62 10.09 12.44
N GLY A 220 -14.70 8.82 12.00
CA GLY A 220 -15.30 8.47 10.72
C GLY A 220 -14.48 8.93 9.52
N VAL A 221 -13.14 8.92 9.65
CA VAL A 221 -12.15 9.06 8.59
C VAL A 221 -10.90 8.30 9.03
N HIS A 222 -10.24 7.63 8.10
CA HIS A 222 -9.06 6.83 8.40
C HIS A 222 -7.88 7.27 7.52
N VAL A 223 -6.69 7.34 8.11
CA VAL A 223 -5.44 7.54 7.38
C VAL A 223 -4.46 6.45 7.79
N TYR A 224 -3.96 5.71 6.81
CA TYR A 224 -3.01 4.62 7.00
C TYR A 224 -1.72 4.88 6.22
N HIS A 225 -0.61 4.30 6.68
CA HIS A 225 0.66 4.34 5.96
C HIS A 225 1.05 2.96 5.46
N ALA A 226 1.60 2.90 4.24
CA ALA A 226 2.01 1.66 3.60
C ALA A 226 3.40 1.78 2.95
N ALA A 227 4.15 0.68 2.95
CA ALA A 227 5.27 0.50 2.03
C ALA A 227 4.81 -0.30 0.81
N GLU A 228 5.39 0.01 -0.37
CA GLU A 228 5.17 -0.79 -1.57
C GLU A 228 6.38 -1.65 -1.88
N VAL A 229 6.15 -2.96 -2.04
CA VAL A 229 7.13 -3.97 -2.44
C VAL A 229 6.88 -4.42 -3.87
N ASN A 230 7.94 -4.80 -4.56
CA ASN A 230 7.92 -5.48 -5.85
C ASN A 230 9.04 -6.54 -5.87
N LEU A 231 9.25 -7.28 -6.96
CA LEU A 231 10.24 -8.37 -7.05
C LEU A 231 10.15 -9.42 -5.92
N VAL A 232 8.94 -9.68 -5.44
CA VAL A 232 8.67 -10.55 -4.29
C VAL A 232 8.98 -12.01 -4.61
N VAL A 233 8.69 -12.47 -5.84
CA VAL A 233 8.85 -13.87 -6.24
C VAL A 233 10.31 -14.32 -6.14
N GLN A 234 11.28 -13.49 -6.53
CA GLN A 234 12.70 -13.83 -6.38
C GLN A 234 13.15 -13.86 -4.91
N SER A 235 12.60 -12.98 -4.06
CA SER A 235 12.89 -13.02 -2.63
C SER A 235 12.29 -14.28 -1.97
N MET A 236 11.09 -14.67 -2.37
CA MET A 236 10.38 -15.85 -1.88
C MET A 236 11.05 -17.17 -2.31
N ARG A 237 11.45 -17.29 -3.58
CA ARG A 237 11.98 -18.54 -4.14
C ARG A 237 13.48 -18.72 -3.91
N ASP A 238 14.24 -17.62 -4.06
CA ASP A 238 15.70 -17.68 -4.10
C ASP A 238 16.36 -17.02 -2.87
N GLY A 239 15.55 -16.46 -1.94
CA GLY A 239 16.05 -15.74 -0.76
C GLY A 239 16.76 -14.42 -1.08
N ARG A 240 16.61 -13.89 -2.30
CA ARG A 240 17.29 -12.66 -2.71
C ARG A 240 16.90 -11.48 -1.80
N PRO A 241 17.88 -10.62 -1.45
CA PRO A 241 17.58 -9.43 -0.63
C PRO A 241 16.63 -8.47 -1.37
N GLY A 242 15.60 -8.03 -0.70
CA GLY A 242 14.63 -7.07 -1.18
C GLY A 242 13.93 -6.33 -0.05
N VAL A 243 13.04 -5.41 -0.38
CA VAL A 243 12.28 -4.68 0.64
C VAL A 243 11.47 -5.64 1.51
N VAL A 244 10.90 -6.68 0.91
CA VAL A 244 10.04 -7.64 1.61
C VAL A 244 10.75 -8.35 2.76
N ASN A 245 12.01 -8.78 2.60
CA ASN A 245 12.74 -9.58 3.59
C ASN A 245 13.89 -8.83 4.31
N ARG A 246 14.21 -7.60 3.91
CA ARG A 246 15.28 -6.79 4.53
C ARG A 246 14.77 -5.50 5.15
N VAL A 247 13.62 -4.99 4.75
CA VAL A 247 13.06 -3.73 5.26
C VAL A 247 11.80 -4.00 6.09
N LEU A 248 10.79 -4.70 5.54
CA LEU A 248 9.51 -4.91 6.22
C LEU A 248 9.63 -5.48 7.63
N PRO A 249 10.47 -6.51 7.92
CA PRO A 249 10.58 -7.08 9.28
C PRO A 249 11.02 -6.07 10.36
N HIS A 250 11.60 -4.95 9.93
CA HIS A 250 12.13 -3.90 10.81
C HIS A 250 11.26 -2.63 10.85
N THR A 251 10.03 -2.68 10.28
CA THR A 251 9.11 -1.55 10.20
C THR A 251 7.80 -1.84 10.94
N ARG A 252 7.02 -0.79 11.25
CA ARG A 252 5.69 -0.91 11.88
C ARG A 252 4.69 -0.18 11.00
N LEU A 253 4.30 -0.80 9.91
CA LEU A 253 3.40 -0.20 8.93
C LEU A 253 1.95 -0.64 9.15
N ASP A 254 0.99 0.20 8.74
CA ASP A 254 -0.41 -0.19 8.75
C ASP A 254 -0.70 -1.22 7.65
N LEU A 255 -0.13 -1.02 6.45
CA LEU A 255 -0.37 -1.82 5.26
C LEU A 255 0.92 -2.06 4.47
N VAL A 256 0.91 -3.08 3.63
CA VAL A 256 1.92 -3.34 2.61
C VAL A 256 1.24 -3.42 1.25
N SER A 257 1.68 -2.60 0.31
CA SER A 257 1.30 -2.62 -1.10
C SER A 257 2.19 -3.60 -1.87
N TYR A 258 1.63 -4.44 -2.69
CA TYR A 258 2.37 -5.30 -3.59
C TYR A 258 2.15 -4.88 -5.05
N SER A 259 3.19 -4.37 -5.70
CA SER A 259 3.26 -4.17 -7.15
C SER A 259 3.54 -5.53 -7.79
N ALA A 260 2.45 -6.24 -8.19
CA ALA A 260 2.44 -7.70 -8.39
C ALA A 260 2.86 -8.14 -9.81
N TRP A 261 3.73 -7.37 -10.48
CA TRP A 261 4.15 -7.62 -11.86
C TRP A 261 4.81 -8.98 -12.07
N ASP A 262 5.51 -9.50 -11.07
CA ASP A 262 6.24 -10.77 -11.10
C ASP A 262 5.37 -11.99 -10.73
N ALA A 263 4.10 -11.79 -10.28
CA ALA A 263 3.21 -12.88 -9.84
C ALA A 263 1.82 -12.86 -10.49
N GLN A 264 1.40 -11.76 -11.11
CA GLN A 264 0.00 -11.52 -11.56
C GLN A 264 -0.52 -12.51 -12.61
N ASP A 265 0.36 -13.16 -13.37
CA ASP A 265 -0.02 -14.06 -14.46
C ASP A 265 -0.42 -15.46 -14.00
N ASP A 266 -0.08 -15.83 -12.74
CA ASP A 266 -0.46 -17.10 -12.12
C ASP A 266 -1.11 -16.88 -10.75
N PRO A 267 -2.42 -17.17 -10.62
CA PRO A 267 -3.15 -16.99 -9.36
C PRO A 267 -2.56 -17.75 -8.16
N LYS A 268 -1.88 -18.86 -8.39
CA LYS A 268 -1.21 -19.62 -7.32
C LYS A 268 0.02 -18.86 -6.82
N THR A 269 0.91 -18.46 -7.73
CA THR A 269 2.10 -17.66 -7.40
C THR A 269 1.72 -16.36 -6.72
N LEU A 270 0.64 -15.70 -7.16
CA LEU A 270 0.17 -14.47 -6.51
C LEU A 270 -0.24 -14.70 -5.05
N ARG A 271 -1.00 -15.77 -4.75
CA ARG A 271 -1.36 -16.11 -3.37
C ARG A 271 -0.13 -16.46 -2.52
N GLU A 272 0.80 -17.28 -3.05
CA GLU A 272 2.05 -17.60 -2.36
C GLU A 272 2.87 -16.34 -2.04
N ALA A 273 2.94 -15.39 -2.96
CA ALA A 273 3.62 -14.12 -2.74
C ALA A 273 2.93 -13.26 -1.67
N LEU A 274 1.59 -13.21 -1.65
CA LEU A 274 0.83 -12.51 -0.62
C LEU A 274 1.04 -13.13 0.77
N ASP A 275 1.05 -14.48 0.87
CA ASP A 275 1.35 -15.20 2.11
C ASP A 275 2.80 -14.92 2.56
N PHE A 276 3.75 -14.92 1.63
CA PHE A 276 5.14 -14.61 1.93
C PHE A 276 5.30 -13.18 2.46
N ILE A 277 4.70 -12.18 1.81
CA ILE A 277 4.72 -10.79 2.30
C ILE A 277 4.13 -10.70 3.70
N ALA A 278 2.97 -11.31 3.93
CA ALA A 278 2.30 -11.32 5.24
C ALA A 278 3.15 -11.99 6.33
N SER A 279 3.98 -12.98 5.98
CA SER A 279 4.91 -13.63 6.91
C SER A 279 6.10 -12.74 7.30
N GLN A 280 6.46 -11.77 6.46
CA GLN A 280 7.59 -10.86 6.68
C GLN A 280 7.16 -9.54 7.33
N ALA A 281 5.95 -9.09 7.08
CA ALA A 281 5.43 -7.85 7.63
C ALA A 281 4.93 -8.04 9.07
N PRO A 282 5.32 -7.18 10.03
CA PRO A 282 4.71 -7.19 11.35
C PRO A 282 3.20 -6.97 11.28
N PRO A 283 2.42 -7.59 12.17
CA PRO A 283 0.97 -7.38 12.23
C PRO A 283 0.62 -5.91 12.44
N SER A 284 -0.37 -5.42 11.72
CA SER A 284 -0.86 -4.06 11.91
C SER A 284 -2.01 -4.02 12.92
N ARG A 285 -2.11 -2.93 13.67
CA ARG A 285 -3.22 -2.72 14.61
C ARG A 285 -4.58 -2.69 13.91
N ALA A 286 -4.64 -2.14 12.69
CA ALA A 286 -5.89 -1.95 11.96
C ALA A 286 -6.29 -3.17 11.12
N PHE A 287 -5.33 -3.96 10.61
CA PHE A 287 -5.56 -5.02 9.63
C PHE A 287 -5.08 -6.41 10.09
N GLY A 288 -4.43 -6.51 11.29
CA GLY A 288 -3.85 -7.76 11.77
C GLY A 288 -2.75 -8.28 10.85
N ASN A 289 -2.70 -9.61 10.66
CA ASN A 289 -1.72 -10.29 9.82
C ASN A 289 -2.07 -10.26 8.31
N ARG A 290 -3.25 -9.74 7.94
CA ARG A 290 -3.68 -9.60 6.53
C ARG A 290 -3.62 -8.15 6.07
N ASN A 291 -2.55 -7.48 6.42
CA ASN A 291 -2.28 -6.08 6.09
C ASN A 291 -1.59 -5.91 4.72
N VAL A 292 -1.82 -6.83 3.78
CA VAL A 292 -1.24 -6.80 2.44
C VAL A 292 -2.33 -6.58 1.39
N TYR A 293 -2.07 -5.72 0.41
CA TYR A 293 -2.96 -5.51 -0.72
C TYR A 293 -2.19 -5.50 -2.05
N VAL A 294 -2.90 -5.79 -3.15
CA VAL A 294 -2.33 -5.67 -4.50
C VAL A 294 -2.42 -4.21 -4.93
N GLY A 295 -1.29 -3.51 -4.91
CA GLY A 295 -1.19 -2.08 -5.20
C GLY A 295 -1.02 -1.72 -6.66
N GLU A 296 -0.51 -2.67 -7.46
CA GLU A 296 -0.41 -2.57 -8.91
C GLU A 296 -0.46 -3.94 -9.57
N PHE A 297 -1.27 -4.07 -10.60
CA PHE A 297 -1.26 -5.18 -11.55
C PHE A 297 -1.92 -4.72 -12.86
N GLY A 298 -1.56 -5.34 -13.98
CA GLY A 298 -2.11 -4.98 -15.29
C GLY A 298 -1.35 -5.67 -16.41
N LYS A 299 -1.85 -5.55 -17.66
CA LYS A 299 -1.21 -6.15 -18.83
C LYS A 299 -1.36 -5.21 -20.02
N PRO A 300 -0.30 -4.92 -20.79
CA PRO A 300 -0.41 -4.03 -21.93
C PRO A 300 -1.11 -4.72 -23.11
N GLU A 301 -2.30 -4.22 -23.47
CA GLU A 301 -3.17 -4.84 -24.45
C GLU A 301 -2.56 -4.91 -25.85
N ASN A 302 -1.79 -3.88 -26.25
CA ASN A 302 -1.10 -3.85 -27.55
C ASN A 302 0.06 -4.86 -27.70
N GLU A 303 0.50 -5.46 -26.60
CA GLU A 303 1.58 -6.46 -26.61
C GLU A 303 1.06 -7.88 -26.47
N PHE A 304 0.04 -8.07 -25.65
CA PHE A 304 -0.45 -9.39 -25.28
C PHE A 304 -1.83 -9.72 -25.83
N GLY A 305 -2.53 -8.74 -26.40
CA GLY A 305 -3.88 -8.89 -26.89
C GLY A 305 -4.97 -8.90 -25.80
N PRO A 306 -6.24 -8.64 -26.20
CA PRO A 306 -7.35 -8.44 -25.26
C PRO A 306 -7.67 -9.69 -24.43
N GLU A 307 -7.51 -10.91 -24.99
CA GLU A 307 -7.85 -12.14 -24.26
C GLU A 307 -6.86 -12.42 -23.12
N LYS A 308 -5.56 -12.20 -23.35
CA LYS A 308 -4.55 -12.34 -22.30
C LYS A 308 -4.75 -11.29 -21.20
N VAL A 309 -5.15 -10.07 -21.55
CA VAL A 309 -5.54 -9.03 -20.57
C VAL A 309 -6.68 -9.53 -19.69
N ARG A 310 -7.78 -10.03 -20.29
CA ARG A 310 -8.93 -10.56 -19.53
C ARG A 310 -8.53 -11.71 -18.62
N GLN A 311 -7.72 -12.65 -19.11
CA GLN A 311 -7.23 -13.79 -18.33
C GLN A 311 -6.43 -13.33 -17.12
N THR A 312 -5.42 -12.46 -17.30
CA THR A 312 -4.58 -11.92 -16.22
C THR A 312 -5.44 -11.14 -15.21
N VAL A 313 -6.30 -10.24 -15.68
CA VAL A 313 -7.15 -9.41 -14.79
C VAL A 313 -8.08 -10.28 -13.96
N ARG A 314 -8.82 -11.23 -14.58
CA ARG A 314 -9.71 -12.13 -13.82
C ARG A 314 -8.96 -12.98 -12.82
N GLY A 315 -7.81 -13.53 -13.20
CA GLY A 315 -6.99 -14.37 -12.34
C GLY A 315 -6.46 -13.62 -11.13
N ALA A 316 -5.86 -12.45 -11.35
CA ALA A 316 -5.28 -11.62 -10.30
C ALA A 316 -6.36 -11.08 -9.34
N VAL A 317 -7.47 -10.55 -9.86
CA VAL A 317 -8.57 -10.02 -9.03
C VAL A 317 -9.16 -11.12 -8.15
N ARG A 318 -9.50 -12.30 -8.72
CA ARG A 318 -10.05 -13.41 -7.93
C ARG A 318 -9.06 -13.87 -6.86
N ALA A 319 -7.78 -14.08 -7.23
CA ALA A 319 -6.78 -14.54 -6.28
C ALA A 319 -6.62 -13.58 -5.10
N ALA A 320 -6.60 -12.26 -5.38
CA ALA A 320 -6.46 -11.23 -4.35
C ALA A 320 -7.73 -11.11 -3.47
N LEU A 321 -8.92 -11.15 -4.06
CA LEU A 321 -10.19 -11.12 -3.30
C LEU A 321 -10.35 -12.38 -2.43
N ASP A 322 -10.08 -13.57 -2.97
CA ASP A 322 -10.16 -14.84 -2.23
C ASP A 322 -9.13 -14.89 -1.09
N TRP A 323 -7.95 -14.29 -1.28
CA TRP A 323 -6.94 -14.16 -0.22
C TRP A 323 -7.39 -13.19 0.88
N GLY A 324 -8.28 -12.25 0.57
CA GLY A 324 -8.81 -11.24 1.49
C GLY A 324 -8.04 -9.94 1.49
N CYS A 325 -7.43 -9.56 0.37
CA CYS A 325 -6.79 -8.25 0.22
C CYS A 325 -7.77 -7.11 0.52
N PRO A 326 -7.40 -6.13 1.38
CA PRO A 326 -8.25 -4.98 1.63
C PRO A 326 -8.44 -4.09 0.40
N TYR A 327 -7.50 -4.09 -0.54
CA TYR A 327 -7.55 -3.37 -1.82
C TYR A 327 -6.89 -4.18 -2.93
N VAL A 328 -7.34 -3.94 -4.19
CA VAL A 328 -6.79 -4.53 -5.42
C VAL A 328 -6.80 -3.45 -6.49
N ILE A 329 -5.65 -2.94 -6.91
CA ILE A 329 -5.54 -1.73 -7.74
C ILE A 329 -5.05 -2.07 -9.14
N TYR A 330 -5.89 -1.85 -10.16
CA TYR A 330 -5.52 -2.02 -11.56
C TYR A 330 -4.70 -0.83 -12.08
N TRP A 331 -3.66 -1.12 -12.83
CA TRP A 331 -2.82 -0.15 -13.56
C TRP A 331 -3.21 -0.14 -15.02
N GLN A 332 -3.85 0.90 -15.61
CA GLN A 332 -4.39 2.15 -15.03
C GLN A 332 -5.47 2.76 -15.96
N VAL A 333 -5.97 3.98 -15.69
CA VAL A 333 -7.02 4.61 -16.51
C VAL A 333 -6.51 4.90 -17.93
N TYR A 334 -5.43 5.68 -18.07
CA TYR A 334 -4.79 6.08 -19.32
C TYR A 334 -3.35 5.60 -19.36
N CYS A 335 -2.91 5.02 -20.47
CA CYS A 335 -1.56 4.50 -20.59
C CYS A 335 -0.51 5.61 -20.43
N ASN A 336 0.47 5.39 -19.55
CA ASN A 336 1.58 6.31 -19.31
C ASN A 336 2.83 5.98 -20.14
N GLU A 337 2.82 4.87 -20.87
CA GLU A 337 3.97 4.35 -21.62
C GLU A 337 3.77 4.58 -23.13
N ALA A 338 4.13 5.79 -23.58
CA ALA A 338 4.06 6.16 -24.98
C ALA A 338 5.23 5.55 -25.78
N ARG A 339 4.90 4.90 -26.90
CA ARG A 339 5.86 4.46 -27.92
C ARG A 339 6.20 5.59 -28.90
N ARG A 340 5.25 6.50 -29.09
CA ARG A 340 5.38 7.70 -29.93
C ARG A 340 4.74 8.89 -29.24
N ARG A 341 5.29 10.07 -29.46
CA ARG A 341 4.75 11.35 -28.97
C ARG A 341 4.65 12.37 -30.12
N PRO A 342 3.60 13.18 -30.20
CA PRO A 342 2.39 13.11 -29.37
C PRO A 342 1.57 11.83 -29.67
N VAL A 343 0.82 11.33 -28.67
CA VAL A 343 -0.09 10.19 -28.83
C VAL A 343 -1.30 10.63 -29.66
N ARG A 344 -1.59 9.94 -30.76
CA ARG A 344 -2.69 10.25 -31.68
C ARG A 344 -3.61 9.04 -31.96
N GLN A 345 -3.10 7.85 -31.73
CA GLN A 345 -3.81 6.60 -32.00
C GLN A 345 -3.44 5.52 -30.99
N ASN A 346 -4.19 4.43 -30.95
CA ASN A 346 -4.03 3.37 -29.96
C ASN A 346 -2.63 2.72 -29.99
N ASP A 347 -2.03 2.56 -31.17
CA ASP A 347 -0.70 1.93 -31.34
C ASP A 347 0.47 2.80 -30.88
N ASP A 348 0.23 4.07 -30.56
CA ASP A 348 1.28 4.98 -30.08
C ASP A 348 1.67 4.74 -28.61
N VAL A 349 0.97 3.83 -27.90
CA VAL A 349 1.23 3.47 -26.51
C VAL A 349 1.33 1.96 -26.32
N ARG A 350 1.85 1.50 -25.18
CA ARG A 350 1.93 0.06 -24.88
C ARG A 350 0.57 -0.60 -24.60
N GLY A 351 -0.37 0.13 -24.02
CA GLY A 351 -1.72 -0.36 -23.82
C GLY A 351 -2.09 -0.76 -22.39
N PHE A 352 -1.41 -0.21 -21.37
CA PHE A 352 -1.88 -0.24 -19.96
C PHE A 352 -3.01 0.78 -19.79
N TRP A 353 -4.22 0.40 -20.08
CA TRP A 353 -5.35 1.31 -20.09
C TRP A 353 -6.69 0.68 -19.67
N LEU A 354 -7.59 1.53 -19.20
CA LEU A 354 -9.03 1.28 -19.20
C LEU A 354 -9.67 1.91 -20.43
N LEU A 355 -9.21 3.12 -20.79
CA LEU A 355 -9.67 3.87 -21.95
C LEU A 355 -8.51 4.06 -22.92
N ARG A 356 -8.76 3.81 -24.19
CA ARG A 356 -7.79 3.98 -25.27
C ARG A 356 -7.70 5.44 -25.72
N PRO A 357 -6.65 5.83 -26.47
CA PRO A 357 -6.54 7.17 -27.06
C PRO A 357 -7.72 7.60 -27.92
N ASP A 358 -8.42 6.67 -28.57
CA ASP A 358 -9.63 6.93 -29.35
C ASP A 358 -10.92 7.04 -28.51
N GLY A 359 -10.82 6.98 -27.19
CA GLY A 359 -11.95 7.03 -26.26
C GLY A 359 -12.70 5.72 -26.08
N THR A 360 -12.33 4.66 -26.79
CA THR A 360 -12.97 3.34 -26.62
C THR A 360 -12.47 2.62 -25.37
N ARG A 361 -13.28 1.70 -24.86
CA ARG A 361 -12.94 0.88 -23.69
C ARG A 361 -11.97 -0.24 -24.03
N GLY A 362 -10.93 -0.44 -23.20
CA GLY A 362 -10.02 -1.57 -23.28
C GLY A 362 -10.62 -2.85 -22.69
N ALA A 363 -9.99 -3.99 -22.96
CA ALA A 363 -10.43 -5.29 -22.45
C ALA A 363 -10.48 -5.36 -20.92
N ALA A 364 -9.63 -4.62 -20.23
CA ALA A 364 -9.61 -4.54 -18.79
C ALA A 364 -10.86 -3.84 -18.23
N TRP A 365 -11.39 -2.82 -18.91
CA TRP A 365 -12.62 -2.15 -18.49
C TRP A 365 -13.78 -3.15 -18.34
N ASP A 366 -14.05 -3.92 -19.38
CA ASP A 366 -15.17 -4.85 -19.37
C ASP A 366 -15.01 -5.92 -18.29
N CYS A 367 -13.79 -6.41 -18.13
CA CYS A 367 -13.46 -7.42 -17.13
C CYS A 367 -13.65 -6.90 -15.70
N LEU A 368 -13.19 -5.69 -15.39
CA LEU A 368 -13.34 -5.08 -14.05
C LEU A 368 -14.80 -4.72 -13.78
N ALA A 369 -15.53 -4.23 -14.79
CA ALA A 369 -16.96 -3.93 -14.69
C ALA A 369 -17.79 -5.16 -14.32
N GLU A 370 -17.41 -6.37 -14.75
CA GLU A 370 -18.07 -7.62 -14.34
C GLU A 370 -18.01 -7.82 -12.82
N PHE A 371 -16.86 -7.55 -12.17
CA PHE A 371 -16.69 -7.65 -10.71
C PHE A 371 -17.44 -6.53 -9.97
N LEU A 372 -17.50 -5.34 -10.54
CA LEU A 372 -18.05 -4.14 -9.89
C LEU A 372 -19.58 -4.02 -10.02
N ARG A 373 -20.23 -4.89 -10.80
CA ARG A 373 -21.69 -4.92 -10.89
C ARG A 373 -22.29 -5.23 -9.52
N PRO A 374 -23.34 -4.48 -9.09
CA PRO A 374 -24.06 -4.86 -7.88
C PRO A 374 -24.64 -6.28 -8.04
N PRO A 375 -24.66 -7.09 -6.97
CA PRO A 375 -25.32 -8.38 -7.02
C PRO A 375 -26.79 -8.19 -7.45
N PRO A 376 -27.37 -9.13 -8.23
CA PRO A 376 -28.78 -9.05 -8.57
C PRO A 376 -29.62 -8.94 -7.29
N PRO A 377 -30.72 -8.17 -7.27
CA PRO A 377 -31.57 -8.07 -6.13
C PRO A 377 -32.00 -9.48 -5.68
N ALA A 378 -31.91 -9.73 -4.38
CA ALA A 378 -32.37 -11.00 -3.83
C ALA A 378 -33.79 -11.29 -4.33
N PRO A 379 -34.11 -12.53 -4.78
CA PRO A 379 -35.44 -12.86 -5.21
C PRO A 379 -36.40 -12.48 -4.08
N GLY A 380 -37.33 -11.55 -4.40
CA GLY A 380 -38.31 -11.07 -3.45
C GLY A 380 -38.98 -12.30 -2.83
N LYS A 381 -39.02 -12.35 -1.49
CA LYS A 381 -39.91 -13.31 -0.80
C LYS A 381 -41.29 -13.04 -1.38
N ALA A 382 -41.73 -13.92 -2.26
CA ALA A 382 -43.14 -13.93 -2.70
C ALA A 382 -43.97 -13.92 -1.43
N GLY A 383 -44.70 -12.82 -1.20
CA GLY A 383 -45.60 -12.71 -0.07
C GLY A 383 -46.60 -13.83 -0.14
N GLY A 384 -46.57 -14.68 0.89
CA GLY A 384 -47.64 -15.61 1.20
C GLY A 384 -48.68 -14.92 2.12
#